data_46886b5fa2ab2b64929d680abf783c15
#
_entry.id   46886b5fa2ab2b64929d680abf783c15
#
_cell.length_a   1.000
_cell.length_b   1.000
_cell.length_c   1.000
_cell.angle_alpha   90.00
_cell.angle_beta   90.00
_cell.angle_gamma   90.00
#
_symmetry.space_group_name_H-M   'P 1'
#
loop_
_entity.id
_entity.type
_entity.pdbx_description
1 polymer ?
#
loop_
_entity_poly.entity_id
_entity_poly.type
_entity_poly.pdbx_seq_one_letter_code
_entity_poly.pdbx_strand_id
1 'polypeptide(L)'
;SVATQTESPSFTGAKTNITLENDTLKLTSLASDGTYDFSAPIDIGAVHTSRVTASITQFAEDPTDLFDSKAGLFDDATGSFDGDSVSNSNAHLEIALSDDNTTYTEFRNFVIGDYTSRFYKFRLYLISRDQATTPVISALSVSIDMEDRIQSENDIVSGAGTKTVTFTTPYKTANYAVGITGENMATGDYLVVTNKTISNFQVTFYNSSDTAISRTFDMIAKGY
;
A
#
# COMPACT_ATOMS: atom_id res chain seq x y z
N SER A 1 1.81 -3.14 -6.52
CA SER A 1 1.01 -2.90 -5.30
C SER A 1 -0.42 -2.55 -5.65
N VAL A 2 -1.35 -2.93 -4.76
CA VAL A 2 -2.79 -2.64 -4.92
C VAL A 2 -3.11 -1.21 -4.47
N ALA A 3 -2.47 -0.76 -3.41
CA ALA A 3 -2.61 0.59 -2.88
C ALA A 3 -1.32 1.05 -2.23
N THR A 4 -1.02 2.33 -2.38
CA THR A 4 0.05 3.01 -1.65
C THR A 4 -0.52 4.33 -1.16
N GLN A 5 -0.37 4.63 0.12
CA GLN A 5 -0.73 5.90 0.71
C GLN A 5 0.52 6.54 1.31
N THR A 6 0.83 7.74 0.86
CA THR A 6 1.93 8.56 1.35
C THR A 6 1.36 9.75 2.09
N GLU A 7 1.70 9.91 3.35
CA GLU A 7 1.21 10.99 4.21
C GLU A 7 2.13 12.22 4.18
N SER A 8 3.43 11.99 4.02
CA SER A 8 4.43 13.07 3.91
C SER A 8 4.42 13.75 2.53
N PRO A 9 4.73 15.04 2.42
CA PRO A 9 5.04 15.98 3.50
C PRO A 9 3.81 16.61 4.14
N SER A 10 2.63 16.44 3.54
CA SER A 10 1.41 17.21 3.90
C SER A 10 0.78 16.79 5.22
N PHE A 11 0.90 15.51 5.59
CA PHE A 11 0.34 14.95 6.82
C PHE A 11 -1.07 15.47 7.13
N THR A 12 -2.01 15.20 6.23
CA THR A 12 -3.38 15.77 6.28
C THR A 12 -4.29 15.09 7.31
N GLY A 13 -3.86 14.00 7.90
CA GLY A 13 -4.61 13.24 8.90
C GLY A 13 -4.83 13.97 10.23
N ALA A 14 -5.62 13.37 11.11
CA ALA A 14 -5.95 13.93 12.41
C ALA A 14 -4.76 13.82 13.37
N LYS A 15 -4.50 14.90 14.13
CA LYS A 15 -3.38 15.04 15.05
C LYS A 15 -3.88 15.25 16.47
N THR A 16 -3.40 14.43 17.41
CA THR A 16 -3.63 14.61 18.85
C THR A 16 -2.28 14.74 19.53
N ASN A 17 -2.02 15.88 20.16
CA ASN A 17 -0.74 16.26 20.77
C ASN A 17 0.46 16.16 19.80
N ILE A 18 0.19 16.43 18.51
CA ILE A 18 1.19 16.46 17.43
C ILE A 18 1.04 17.76 16.67
N THR A 19 2.17 18.38 16.36
CA THR A 19 2.29 19.57 15.50
C THR A 19 2.93 19.17 14.18
N LEU A 20 2.44 19.76 13.09
CA LEU A 20 3.12 19.75 11.78
C LEU A 20 3.95 21.02 11.66
N GLU A 21 5.25 20.89 11.57
CA GLU A 21 6.20 21.99 11.44
C GLU A 21 7.28 21.63 10.43
N ASN A 22 7.55 22.52 9.49
CA ASN A 22 8.55 22.32 8.43
C ASN A 22 8.43 20.94 7.74
N ASP A 23 7.19 20.56 7.38
CA ASP A 23 6.86 19.27 6.73
C ASP A 23 7.19 18.04 7.58
N THR A 24 7.33 18.19 8.89
CA THR A 24 7.59 17.12 9.84
C THR A 24 6.56 17.08 10.96
N LEU A 25 6.27 15.86 11.46
CA LEU A 25 5.46 15.70 12.66
C LEU A 25 6.34 15.66 13.91
N LYS A 26 5.96 16.39 14.94
CA LYS A 26 6.60 16.43 16.27
C LYS A 26 5.54 16.41 17.34
N LEU A 27 5.90 15.99 18.56
CA LEU A 27 5.04 16.16 19.73
C LEU A 27 4.87 17.67 20.03
N THR A 28 3.63 18.08 20.30
CA THR A 28 3.33 19.44 20.77
C THR A 28 3.82 19.67 22.19
N SER A 29 3.76 18.65 23.03
CA SER A 29 4.25 18.66 24.41
C SER A 29 5.24 17.53 24.62
N LEU A 30 6.42 17.87 25.18
CA LEU A 30 7.45 16.90 25.54
C LEU A 30 7.02 16.05 26.74
N ALA A 31 7.72 14.95 27.00
CA ALA A 31 7.42 13.96 28.04
C ALA A 31 5.97 13.45 28.00
N SER A 32 5.44 13.23 26.78
CA SER A 32 4.07 12.83 26.54
C SER A 32 3.94 11.92 25.33
N ASP A 33 2.72 11.52 25.04
CA ASP A 33 2.35 10.72 23.90
C ASP A 33 1.50 11.54 22.92
N GLY A 34 1.59 11.23 21.62
CA GLY A 34 0.76 11.82 20.60
C GLY A 34 0.39 10.82 19.51
N THR A 35 -0.71 11.05 18.82
CA THR A 35 -1.16 10.19 17.72
C THR A 35 -1.44 10.99 16.46
N TYR A 36 -1.08 10.41 15.34
CA TYR A 36 -1.44 10.86 14.01
C TYR A 36 -2.24 9.77 13.31
N ASP A 37 -3.53 9.99 13.12
CA ASP A 37 -4.39 9.09 12.36
C ASP A 37 -4.34 9.47 10.87
N PHE A 38 -4.14 8.50 9.98
CA PHE A 38 -4.19 8.72 8.54
C PHE A 38 -5.53 9.32 8.13
N SER A 39 -5.52 10.15 7.09
CA SER A 39 -6.69 10.94 6.66
C SER A 39 -7.90 10.08 6.28
N ALA A 40 -7.67 8.87 5.77
CA ALA A 40 -8.71 7.93 5.37
C ALA A 40 -8.23 6.48 5.51
N PRO A 41 -9.16 5.54 5.69
CA PRO A 41 -8.87 4.11 5.54
C PRO A 41 -8.50 3.78 4.09
N ILE A 42 -7.57 2.85 3.91
CA ILE A 42 -7.27 2.28 2.59
C ILE A 42 -8.28 1.17 2.31
N ASP A 43 -9.07 1.31 1.23
CA ASP A 43 -9.99 0.28 0.73
C ASP A 43 -9.36 -0.46 -0.44
N ILE A 44 -9.16 -1.76 -0.31
CA ILE A 44 -8.67 -2.62 -1.39
C ILE A 44 -9.80 -3.29 -2.19
N GLY A 45 -11.06 -2.93 -1.91
CA GLY A 45 -12.27 -3.26 -2.70
C GLY A 45 -12.96 -4.56 -2.29
N ALA A 46 -12.26 -5.55 -1.75
CA ALA A 46 -12.81 -6.79 -1.21
C ALA A 46 -11.87 -7.35 -0.14
N VAL A 47 -12.34 -8.32 0.62
CA VAL A 47 -11.50 -9.03 1.60
C VAL A 47 -10.49 -9.88 0.87
N HIS A 48 -9.21 -9.57 1.05
CA HIS A 48 -8.08 -10.31 0.50
C HIS A 48 -6.95 -10.42 1.51
N THR A 49 -6.14 -11.47 1.37
CA THR A 49 -4.85 -11.53 2.04
C THR A 49 -3.85 -10.72 1.24
N SER A 50 -3.23 -9.74 1.86
CA SER A 50 -2.33 -8.80 1.22
C SER A 50 -1.11 -8.57 2.07
N ARG A 51 0.05 -8.43 1.43
CA ARG A 51 1.29 -8.04 2.07
C ARG A 51 1.27 -6.56 2.36
N VAL A 52 1.39 -6.19 3.64
CA VAL A 52 1.43 -4.79 4.07
C VAL A 52 2.85 -4.42 4.49
N THR A 53 3.36 -3.33 3.94
CA THR A 53 4.67 -2.75 4.26
C THR A 53 4.51 -1.28 4.60
N ALA A 54 5.45 -0.74 5.38
CA ALA A 54 5.51 0.68 5.69
C ALA A 54 6.95 1.19 5.60
N SER A 55 7.09 2.46 5.28
CA SER A 55 8.33 3.21 5.33
C SER A 55 8.14 4.43 6.22
N ILE A 56 8.97 4.55 7.25
CA ILE A 56 8.97 5.65 8.20
C ILE A 56 10.38 6.18 8.30
N THR A 57 10.56 7.48 8.08
CA THR A 57 11.82 8.17 8.38
C THR A 57 11.63 8.98 9.64
N GLN A 58 12.36 8.59 10.69
CA GLN A 58 12.28 9.21 12.00
C GLN A 58 13.68 9.52 12.54
N PHE A 59 13.75 10.56 13.34
CA PHE A 59 14.93 10.89 14.17
C PHE A 59 14.44 11.55 15.46
N ALA A 60 15.32 11.70 16.43
CA ALA A 60 15.05 12.46 17.64
C ALA A 60 15.63 13.88 17.50
N GLU A 61 14.92 14.85 18.02
CA GLU A 61 15.35 16.24 18.10
C GLU A 61 15.25 16.72 19.55
N ASP A 62 16.27 17.40 20.01
CA ASP A 62 16.24 18.16 21.26
C ASP A 62 16.03 19.64 20.93
N PRO A 63 14.79 20.15 20.98
CA PRO A 63 14.52 21.54 20.66
C PRO A 63 15.05 22.52 21.73
N THR A 64 15.51 22.01 22.88
CA THR A 64 16.06 22.82 23.97
C THR A 64 17.57 22.98 23.87
N ASP A 65 18.24 22.12 23.08
CA ASP A 65 19.69 22.15 22.90
C ASP A 65 20.14 22.78 21.57
N LEU A 66 19.27 23.47 20.88
CA LEU A 66 19.63 24.25 19.70
C LEU A 66 20.54 25.43 20.10
N PHE A 67 21.54 25.70 19.28
CA PHE A 67 22.49 26.81 19.48
C PHE A 67 21.77 28.13 19.76
N ASP A 68 20.69 28.42 18.98
CA ASP A 68 19.91 29.67 19.11
C ASP A 68 19.04 29.70 20.38
N SER A 69 18.84 28.59 21.08
CA SER A 69 18.05 28.54 22.32
C SER A 69 18.88 28.75 23.58
N LYS A 70 20.23 28.76 23.47
CA LYS A 70 21.13 28.98 24.60
C LYS A 70 21.23 30.44 24.94
N ALA A 71 20.85 30.81 26.15
CA ALA A 71 21.00 32.15 26.65
C ALA A 71 22.40 32.33 27.30
N GLY A 72 23.07 33.44 27.01
CA GLY A 72 24.35 33.79 27.61
C GLY A 72 25.54 33.78 26.65
N LEU A 73 26.74 33.92 27.17
CA LEU A 73 27.95 33.79 26.37
C LEU A 73 28.28 32.32 26.13
N PHE A 74 28.85 32.06 24.97
CA PHE A 74 29.25 30.67 24.59
C PHE A 74 30.19 30.01 25.61
N ASP A 75 31.09 30.77 26.20
CA ASP A 75 32.04 30.31 27.20
C ASP A 75 31.40 29.94 28.56
N ASP A 76 30.18 30.44 28.83
CA ASP A 76 29.44 30.16 30.06
C ASP A 76 28.43 29.00 29.89
N ALA A 77 28.27 28.51 28.68
CA ALA A 77 27.33 27.43 28.40
C ALA A 77 27.89 26.08 28.93
N THR A 78 27.10 25.45 29.78
CA THR A 78 27.36 24.08 30.24
C THR A 78 26.49 23.11 29.49
N GLY A 79 27.08 22.03 28.99
CA GLY A 79 26.41 20.97 28.25
C GLY A 79 26.99 20.75 26.86
N SER A 80 26.52 19.76 26.18
CA SER A 80 26.86 19.43 24.78
C SER A 80 25.99 20.26 23.82
N PHE A 81 26.57 20.72 22.73
CA PHE A 81 25.86 21.41 21.62
C PHE A 81 25.57 20.48 20.45
N ASP A 82 25.83 19.19 20.62
CA ASP A 82 25.76 18.18 19.57
C ASP A 82 24.44 17.41 19.53
N GLY A 83 23.49 17.75 20.41
CA GLY A 83 22.19 17.07 20.45
C GLY A 83 22.27 15.60 20.87
N ASP A 84 23.40 15.19 21.44
CA ASP A 84 23.73 13.78 21.73
C ASP A 84 23.14 13.30 23.07
N SER A 85 21.93 13.71 23.40
CA SER A 85 21.19 13.10 24.49
C SER A 85 20.68 11.73 24.05
N VAL A 86 20.89 10.69 24.88
CA VAL A 86 20.26 9.39 24.67
C VAL A 86 18.74 9.60 24.67
N SER A 87 18.18 9.66 23.49
CA SER A 87 16.76 9.99 23.33
C SER A 87 15.88 8.87 23.87
N ASN A 88 15.01 9.18 24.82
CA ASN A 88 13.90 8.35 25.27
C ASN A 88 12.63 8.61 24.42
N SER A 89 12.81 9.05 23.18
CA SER A 89 11.72 9.31 22.23
C SER A 89 11.68 8.23 21.14
N ASN A 90 10.48 7.87 20.72
CA ASN A 90 10.26 6.86 19.69
C ASN A 90 8.93 7.08 18.95
N ALA A 91 8.81 6.47 17.78
CA ALA A 91 7.53 6.38 17.10
C ALA A 91 7.34 4.98 16.53
N HIS A 92 6.09 4.51 16.52
CA HIS A 92 5.71 3.26 15.89
C HIS A 92 4.37 3.40 15.17
N LEU A 93 4.18 2.57 14.16
CA LEU A 93 2.93 2.51 13.42
C LEU A 93 2.00 1.47 14.06
N GLU A 94 0.72 1.78 14.09
CA GLU A 94 -0.36 0.89 14.51
C GLU A 94 -1.31 0.65 13.34
N ILE A 95 -1.99 -0.49 13.36
CA ILE A 95 -2.96 -0.91 12.35
C ILE A 95 -4.25 -1.38 13.00
N ALA A 96 -5.39 -1.01 12.38
CA ALA A 96 -6.71 -1.56 12.66
C ALA A 96 -7.37 -1.99 11.34
N LEU A 97 -8.08 -3.10 11.37
CA LEU A 97 -8.64 -3.80 10.20
C LEU A 97 -10.16 -3.82 10.26
N SER A 98 -10.80 -3.76 9.10
CA SER A 98 -12.25 -3.89 8.96
C SER A 98 -12.62 -4.49 7.60
N ASP A 99 -13.72 -5.24 7.56
CA ASP A 99 -14.27 -5.78 6.32
C ASP A 99 -15.47 -4.96 5.79
N ASP A 100 -16.04 -4.10 6.64
CA ASP A 100 -17.27 -3.33 6.36
C ASP A 100 -17.11 -1.80 6.45
N ASN A 101 -15.90 -1.30 6.78
CA ASN A 101 -15.57 0.11 7.02
C ASN A 101 -16.31 0.76 8.21
N THR A 102 -16.96 -0.02 9.04
CA THR A 102 -17.71 0.45 10.20
C THR A 102 -17.16 -0.11 11.51
N THR A 103 -16.97 -1.41 11.56
CA THR A 103 -16.43 -2.13 12.72
C THR A 103 -14.97 -2.44 12.50
N TYR A 104 -14.11 -1.78 13.27
CA TYR A 104 -12.66 -1.98 13.21
C TYR A 104 -12.18 -2.79 14.41
N THR A 105 -11.12 -3.57 14.19
CA THR A 105 -10.37 -4.15 15.32
C THR A 105 -9.75 -3.02 16.16
N GLU A 106 -9.37 -3.34 17.40
CA GLU A 106 -8.52 -2.43 18.16
C GLU A 106 -7.20 -2.17 17.42
N PHE A 107 -6.66 -0.95 17.58
CA PHE A 107 -5.32 -0.64 17.07
C PHE A 107 -4.27 -1.51 17.76
N ARG A 108 -3.36 -2.06 16.97
CA ARG A 108 -2.24 -2.87 17.43
C ARG A 108 -0.97 -2.47 16.70
N ASN A 109 0.18 -2.71 17.32
CA ASN A 109 1.46 -2.43 16.68
C ASN A 109 1.53 -3.10 15.30
N PHE A 110 1.87 -2.30 14.30
CA PHE A 110 2.05 -2.78 12.94
C PHE A 110 3.36 -3.56 12.83
N VAL A 111 3.28 -4.72 12.22
CA VAL A 111 4.44 -5.53 11.82
C VAL A 111 4.30 -5.80 10.33
N ILE A 112 5.38 -5.65 9.57
CA ILE A 112 5.40 -6.00 8.15
C ILE A 112 5.00 -7.47 8.00
N GLY A 113 3.93 -7.73 7.24
CA GLY A 113 3.36 -9.07 7.15
C GLY A 113 2.13 -9.14 6.27
N ASP A 114 1.49 -10.30 6.28
CA ASP A 114 0.28 -10.57 5.54
C ASP A 114 -0.94 -10.34 6.45
N TYR A 115 -1.91 -9.61 5.93
CA TYR A 115 -3.15 -9.27 6.62
C TYR A 115 -4.35 -9.59 5.72
N THR A 116 -5.38 -10.17 6.30
CA THR A 116 -6.63 -10.47 5.58
C THR A 116 -7.70 -9.48 6.01
N SER A 117 -8.08 -8.57 5.13
CA SER A 117 -9.14 -7.59 5.35
C SER A 117 -9.44 -6.84 4.05
N ARG A 118 -10.49 -6.02 4.05
CA ARG A 118 -10.80 -5.07 2.98
C ARG A 118 -10.32 -3.65 3.31
N PHE A 119 -10.53 -3.17 4.53
CA PHE A 119 -10.19 -1.81 4.95
C PHE A 119 -9.07 -1.83 5.99
N TYR A 120 -8.13 -0.91 5.82
CA TYR A 120 -6.95 -0.76 6.64
C TYR A 120 -6.89 0.68 7.18
N LYS A 121 -6.92 0.85 8.50
CA LYS A 121 -6.61 2.12 9.17
C LYS A 121 -5.22 2.07 9.76
N PHE A 122 -4.50 3.18 9.62
CA PHE A 122 -3.18 3.34 10.21
C PHE A 122 -3.16 4.53 11.16
N ARG A 123 -2.39 4.37 12.22
CA ARG A 123 -2.10 5.40 13.21
C ARG A 123 -0.62 5.38 13.51
N LEU A 124 0.01 6.54 13.48
CA LEU A 124 1.36 6.70 13.99
C LEU A 124 1.27 7.16 15.44
N TYR A 125 2.00 6.48 16.32
CA TYR A 125 2.05 6.76 17.75
C TYR A 125 3.45 7.30 18.08
N LEU A 126 3.53 8.53 18.60
CA LEU A 126 4.76 9.18 19.02
C LEU A 126 4.83 9.18 20.54
N ILE A 127 6.01 8.87 21.07
CA ILE A 127 6.27 8.79 22.51
C ILE A 127 7.53 9.56 22.82
N SER A 128 7.48 10.42 23.85
CA SER A 128 8.66 10.91 24.55
C SER A 128 8.51 10.68 26.04
N ARG A 129 9.58 10.20 26.67
CA ARG A 129 9.66 9.96 28.13
C ARG A 129 10.63 10.91 28.81
N ASP A 130 11.11 11.92 28.13
CA ASP A 130 11.94 12.98 28.68
C ASP A 130 11.40 14.38 28.33
N GLN A 131 11.95 15.38 28.97
CA GLN A 131 11.54 16.79 28.80
C GLN A 131 12.40 17.52 27.73
N ALA A 132 13.37 16.82 27.15
CA ALA A 132 14.32 17.42 26.22
C ALA A 132 14.06 17.01 24.79
N THR A 133 13.66 15.74 24.52
CA THR A 133 13.62 15.20 23.17
C THR A 133 12.22 14.93 22.66
N THR A 134 12.04 15.12 21.35
CA THR A 134 10.82 14.75 20.62
C THR A 134 11.16 13.87 19.44
N PRO A 135 10.33 12.84 19.13
CA PRO A 135 10.47 12.12 17.86
C PRO A 135 10.00 13.05 16.73
N VAL A 136 10.75 13.06 15.64
CA VAL A 136 10.46 13.81 14.41
C VAL A 136 10.24 12.83 13.28
N ILE A 137 9.11 12.96 12.58
CA ILE A 137 8.77 12.12 11.44
C ILE A 137 8.81 12.98 10.17
N SER A 138 9.73 12.69 9.28
CA SER A 138 9.89 13.41 8.02
C SER A 138 9.30 12.69 6.81
N ALA A 139 9.15 11.36 6.89
CA ALA A 139 8.48 10.60 5.84
C ALA A 139 7.65 9.46 6.43
N LEU A 140 6.48 9.25 5.85
CA LEU A 140 5.55 8.19 6.24
C LEU A 140 4.77 7.72 5.02
N SER A 141 4.87 6.44 4.72
CA SER A 141 4.05 5.79 3.70
C SER A 141 3.76 4.35 4.06
N VAL A 142 2.64 3.84 3.58
CA VAL A 142 2.26 2.43 3.66
C VAL A 142 1.93 1.93 2.27
N SER A 143 2.24 0.65 2.01
CA SER A 143 1.92 -0.01 0.75
C SER A 143 1.27 -1.36 1.04
N ILE A 144 0.19 -1.63 0.33
CA ILE A 144 -0.53 -2.89 0.36
C ILE A 144 -0.33 -3.55 -0.99
N ASP A 145 0.17 -4.77 -0.99
CA ASP A 145 0.44 -5.56 -2.18
C ASP A 145 -0.29 -6.91 -2.11
N MET A 146 -0.90 -7.29 -3.22
CA MET A 146 -1.53 -8.61 -3.38
C MET A 146 -0.63 -9.47 -4.25
N GLU A 147 -0.54 -10.75 -3.93
CA GLU A 147 0.12 -11.70 -4.81
C GLU A 147 -0.64 -11.81 -6.15
N ASP A 148 0.13 -11.94 -7.23
CA ASP A 148 -0.43 -12.28 -8.52
C ASP A 148 -1.12 -13.64 -8.44
N ARG A 149 -2.38 -13.68 -8.83
CA ARG A 149 -3.14 -14.91 -8.98
C ARG A 149 -3.03 -15.42 -10.41
N ILE A 150 -2.91 -16.73 -10.54
CA ILE A 150 -2.92 -17.41 -11.83
C ILE A 150 -4.23 -18.19 -11.95
N GLN A 151 -4.91 -18.05 -13.07
CA GLN A 151 -6.04 -18.88 -13.48
C GLN A 151 -5.74 -19.50 -14.84
N SER A 152 -5.98 -20.77 -15.00
CA SER A 152 -5.79 -21.50 -16.25
C SER A 152 -6.99 -22.40 -16.54
N GLU A 153 -7.27 -22.58 -17.81
CA GLU A 153 -8.30 -23.48 -18.31
C GLU A 153 -7.79 -24.08 -19.62
N ASN A 154 -7.99 -25.39 -19.79
CA ASN A 154 -7.54 -26.14 -20.95
C ASN A 154 -8.73 -26.57 -21.79
N ASP A 155 -8.46 -26.99 -23.03
CA ASP A 155 -9.43 -27.58 -23.97
C ASP A 155 -10.67 -26.71 -24.22
N ILE A 156 -10.54 -25.38 -24.19
CA ILE A 156 -11.65 -24.45 -24.43
C ILE A 156 -11.97 -24.44 -25.92
N VAL A 157 -13.21 -24.77 -26.28
CA VAL A 157 -13.70 -24.62 -27.66
C VAL A 157 -14.18 -23.21 -27.92
N SER A 158 -13.55 -22.51 -28.88
CA SER A 158 -13.88 -21.11 -29.19
C SER A 158 -15.23 -20.95 -29.91
N GLY A 159 -15.64 -21.94 -30.71
CA GLY A 159 -16.71 -21.75 -31.70
C GLY A 159 -16.25 -20.88 -32.88
N ALA A 160 -17.10 -20.74 -33.90
CA ALA A 160 -16.84 -19.93 -35.08
C ALA A 160 -17.28 -18.46 -34.84
N GLY A 161 -16.75 -17.82 -33.83
CA GLY A 161 -17.10 -16.46 -33.44
C GLY A 161 -16.32 -16.01 -32.19
N THR A 162 -16.80 -14.94 -31.56
CA THR A 162 -16.18 -14.44 -30.33
C THR A 162 -16.55 -15.31 -29.14
N LYS A 163 -15.56 -15.86 -28.48
CA LYS A 163 -15.69 -16.64 -27.23
C LYS A 163 -15.43 -15.71 -26.04
N THR A 164 -16.34 -15.67 -25.10
CA THR A 164 -16.10 -15.09 -23.77
C THR A 164 -15.56 -16.14 -22.84
N VAL A 165 -14.39 -15.90 -22.27
CA VAL A 165 -13.77 -16.73 -21.22
C VAL A 165 -13.97 -16.01 -19.89
N THR A 166 -14.70 -16.64 -18.98
CA THR A 166 -15.06 -16.06 -17.68
C THR A 166 -14.18 -16.66 -16.60
N PHE A 167 -13.58 -15.80 -15.78
CA PHE A 167 -12.76 -16.23 -14.67
C PHE A 167 -13.59 -16.80 -13.52
N THR A 168 -13.11 -17.86 -12.90
CA THR A 168 -13.73 -18.45 -11.70
C THR A 168 -13.76 -17.42 -10.56
N THR A 169 -12.71 -16.60 -10.45
CA THR A 169 -12.63 -15.52 -9.47
C THR A 169 -12.19 -14.24 -10.18
N PRO A 170 -12.96 -13.16 -10.12
CA PRO A 170 -12.59 -11.89 -10.77
C PRO A 170 -11.23 -11.36 -10.30
N TYR A 171 -10.46 -10.75 -11.20
CA TYR A 171 -9.28 -9.97 -10.88
C TYR A 171 -9.66 -8.61 -10.27
N LYS A 172 -8.74 -7.98 -9.56
CA LYS A 172 -8.93 -6.64 -8.99
C LYS A 172 -8.99 -5.56 -10.09
N THR A 173 -8.19 -5.75 -11.15
CA THR A 173 -8.13 -4.84 -12.29
C THR A 173 -8.17 -5.63 -13.60
N ALA A 174 -8.48 -4.94 -14.71
CA ALA A 174 -8.42 -5.54 -16.05
C ALA A 174 -6.97 -5.58 -16.62
N ASN A 175 -5.95 -5.24 -15.83
CA ASN A 175 -4.54 -5.20 -16.25
C ASN A 175 -3.80 -6.54 -16.09
N TYR A 176 -4.52 -7.64 -16.03
CA TYR A 176 -3.91 -8.97 -16.03
C TYR A 176 -3.31 -9.32 -17.41
N ALA A 177 -2.27 -10.16 -17.42
CA ALA A 177 -1.73 -10.75 -18.63
C ALA A 177 -2.57 -11.98 -19.03
N VAL A 178 -2.74 -12.22 -20.33
CA VAL A 178 -3.37 -13.43 -20.89
C VAL A 178 -2.41 -14.06 -21.87
N GLY A 179 -2.09 -15.33 -21.65
CA GLY A 179 -1.44 -16.22 -22.62
C GLY A 179 -2.49 -17.18 -23.18
N ILE A 180 -2.48 -17.38 -24.49
CA ILE A 180 -3.38 -18.31 -25.18
C ILE A 180 -2.52 -19.20 -26.10
N THR A 181 -2.73 -20.52 -26.00
CA THR A 181 -2.13 -21.50 -26.88
C THR A 181 -3.24 -22.15 -27.70
N GLY A 182 -3.30 -21.82 -28.98
CA GLY A 182 -4.26 -22.45 -29.91
C GLY A 182 -3.79 -23.84 -30.32
N GLU A 183 -4.72 -24.80 -30.34
CA GLU A 183 -4.48 -26.15 -30.81
C GLU A 183 -4.95 -26.31 -32.25
N ASN A 184 -4.28 -27.22 -32.98
CA ASN A 184 -4.62 -27.53 -34.37
C ASN A 184 -4.73 -26.30 -35.27
N MET A 185 -3.90 -25.29 -35.04
CA MET A 185 -3.80 -24.09 -35.87
C MET A 185 -3.27 -24.43 -37.26
N ALA A 186 -3.93 -23.95 -38.30
CA ALA A 186 -3.43 -24.05 -39.66
C ALA A 186 -2.50 -22.87 -40.00
N THR A 187 -1.74 -23.00 -41.06
CA THR A 187 -0.88 -21.92 -41.52
C THR A 187 -1.69 -20.68 -41.85
N GLY A 188 -1.34 -19.54 -41.21
CA GLY A 188 -2.03 -18.26 -41.38
C GLY A 188 -3.21 -18.04 -40.43
N ASP A 189 -3.55 -19.01 -39.58
CA ASP A 189 -4.52 -18.76 -38.50
C ASP A 189 -3.92 -17.81 -37.45
N TYR A 190 -4.77 -16.94 -36.91
CA TYR A 190 -4.40 -16.04 -35.84
C TYR A 190 -5.55 -15.83 -34.86
N LEU A 191 -5.25 -15.22 -33.72
CA LEU A 191 -6.26 -14.92 -32.72
C LEU A 191 -6.20 -13.43 -32.32
N VAL A 192 -7.33 -12.91 -31.85
CA VAL A 192 -7.44 -11.53 -31.31
C VAL A 192 -8.10 -11.60 -29.94
N VAL A 193 -7.47 -11.02 -28.93
CA VAL A 193 -8.04 -10.85 -27.60
C VAL A 193 -8.63 -9.45 -27.49
N THR A 194 -9.89 -9.38 -27.04
CA THR A 194 -10.64 -8.12 -26.90
C THR A 194 -11.39 -8.07 -25.56
N ASN A 195 -11.94 -6.91 -25.23
CA ASN A 195 -12.90 -6.72 -24.12
C ASN A 195 -12.44 -7.33 -22.79
N LYS A 196 -11.20 -7.05 -22.39
CA LYS A 196 -10.71 -7.43 -21.07
C LYS A 196 -11.46 -6.66 -19.98
N THR A 197 -12.11 -7.40 -19.08
CA THR A 197 -12.77 -6.88 -17.87
C THR A 197 -12.18 -7.57 -16.64
N ILE A 198 -12.55 -7.16 -15.47
CA ILE A 198 -12.09 -7.85 -14.23
C ILE A 198 -12.57 -9.31 -14.15
N SER A 199 -13.67 -9.66 -14.83
CA SER A 199 -14.32 -10.98 -14.72
C SER A 199 -14.13 -11.88 -15.94
N ASN A 200 -13.74 -11.33 -17.09
CA ASN A 200 -13.62 -12.08 -18.33
C ASN A 200 -12.78 -11.35 -19.38
N PHE A 201 -12.46 -12.06 -20.44
CA PHE A 201 -11.97 -11.49 -21.69
C PHE A 201 -12.64 -12.19 -22.87
N GLN A 202 -12.50 -11.62 -24.05
CA GLN A 202 -12.99 -12.21 -25.30
C GLN A 202 -11.84 -12.59 -26.21
N VAL A 203 -11.99 -13.70 -26.93
CA VAL A 203 -11.05 -14.18 -27.95
C VAL A 203 -11.80 -14.63 -29.20
N THR A 204 -11.26 -14.30 -30.35
CA THR A 204 -11.77 -14.77 -31.65
C THR A 204 -10.57 -15.33 -32.46
N PHE A 205 -10.77 -16.49 -33.06
CA PHE A 205 -9.80 -17.10 -33.96
C PHE A 205 -10.22 -16.84 -35.40
N TYR A 206 -9.27 -16.53 -36.23
CA TYR A 206 -9.45 -16.25 -37.65
C TYR A 206 -8.52 -17.14 -38.50
N ASN A 207 -8.98 -17.48 -39.71
CA ASN A 207 -8.13 -18.10 -40.70
C ASN A 207 -7.38 -17.03 -41.53
N SER A 208 -6.55 -17.47 -42.47
CA SER A 208 -5.78 -16.60 -43.37
C SER A 208 -6.63 -15.69 -44.29
N SER A 209 -7.94 -15.88 -44.34
CA SER A 209 -8.89 -15.04 -45.10
C SER A 209 -9.75 -14.16 -44.17
N ASP A 210 -9.33 -13.92 -42.95
CA ASP A 210 -10.01 -13.11 -41.93
C ASP A 210 -11.43 -13.62 -41.58
N THR A 211 -11.69 -14.90 -41.82
CA THR A 211 -12.95 -15.53 -41.45
C THR A 211 -12.84 -16.12 -40.06
N ALA A 212 -13.81 -15.85 -39.21
CA ALA A 212 -13.86 -16.41 -37.86
C ALA A 212 -14.04 -17.95 -37.91
N ILE A 213 -13.20 -18.67 -37.19
CA ILE A 213 -13.14 -20.13 -37.19
C ILE A 213 -13.15 -20.70 -35.77
N SER A 214 -13.57 -21.94 -35.63
CA SER A 214 -13.48 -22.67 -34.38
C SER A 214 -12.12 -23.30 -34.18
N ARG A 215 -11.53 -23.08 -32.98
CA ARG A 215 -10.31 -23.74 -32.52
C ARG A 215 -10.49 -24.16 -31.06
N THR A 216 -9.73 -25.18 -30.66
CA THR A 216 -9.51 -25.50 -29.25
C THR A 216 -8.31 -24.74 -28.77
N PHE A 217 -8.31 -24.28 -27.53
CA PHE A 217 -7.18 -23.52 -26.98
C PHE A 217 -7.09 -23.67 -25.47
N ASP A 218 -5.88 -23.53 -24.97
CA ASP A 218 -5.57 -23.37 -23.56
C ASP A 218 -5.37 -21.89 -23.22
N MET A 219 -5.75 -21.52 -22.01
CA MET A 219 -5.48 -20.17 -21.52
C MET A 219 -4.78 -20.20 -20.17
N ILE A 220 -3.95 -19.20 -19.95
CA ILE A 220 -3.40 -18.81 -18.65
C ILE A 220 -3.55 -17.31 -18.49
N ALA A 221 -4.11 -16.88 -17.37
CA ALA A 221 -4.21 -15.45 -17.02
C ALA A 221 -3.50 -15.21 -15.69
N LYS A 222 -2.71 -14.14 -15.62
CA LYS A 222 -1.96 -13.74 -14.43
C LYS A 222 -2.19 -12.28 -14.09
N GLY A 223 -2.59 -12.00 -12.86
CA GLY A 223 -2.84 -10.66 -12.33
C GLY A 223 -3.28 -10.71 -10.87
N TYR A 224 -3.73 -9.60 -10.32
CA TYR A 224 -4.25 -9.50 -8.94
C TYR A 224 -5.63 -8.86 -8.89
#